data_103cd2de89eb6dc2812c37289781bed0
#
_entry.id   103cd2de89eb6dc2812c37289781bed0
#
_cell.length_a   1.000
_cell.length_b   1.000
_cell.length_c   1.000
_cell.angle_alpha   90.00
_cell.angle_beta   90.00
_cell.angle_gamma   90.00
#
_symmetry.space_group_name_H-M   'P 1'
#
loop_
_entity.id
_entity.type
_entity.pdbx_description
1 polymer ?
#
loop_
_entity_poly.entity_id
_entity_poly.type
_entity_poly.pdbx_seq_one_letter_code
_entity_poly.pdbx_strand_id
1 'polypeptide(L)'
;SAASDVYKRQLADMRFNFIERLCDKTVVRPGESREHKRSVAIDRILTGKYTALPCFIGIMALVFWLTFGVIGAGLSDLLTLGIDALTNLTDHALTVYGINPVVHSLVIDGIFAGVGSVLSFLPTIVTLFFFLSILEDTGYMARVAFVMDQLLRRIGLSGRSFVPMLIGFGCSVPAIMATRTLSSDRDRKMTILLTPFMSCSAKLPIYALFTTAFFPRQWRAVVMIGLYITGILCGILYAILLKFTKYKGEPVPFVMELPNYRFPSARSVCQLIWEKARDFLQKAFTIIFVATVLIWFLQTFDTHLNIVTDSKDSMLALIGSLVAPLFAPLGFGDWRISTALLTGFMAKESVVSTLSVLFGTTQSLRDILTPLSAVSLLVFCLLY
;
A
#
# COMPACT_ATOMS: atom_id res chain seq x y z
N SER A 1 11.93 39.18 15.65
CA SER A 1 11.46 39.61 16.97
C SER A 1 9.94 39.68 16.95
N ALA A 2 9.25 39.41 18.04
CA ALA A 2 7.79 39.37 18.13
C ALA A 2 7.12 40.69 17.61
N ALA A 3 7.74 41.85 17.83
CA ALA A 3 7.26 43.12 17.34
C ALA A 3 7.24 43.20 15.80
N SER A 4 8.25 42.64 15.12
CA SER A 4 8.29 42.58 13.65
C SER A 4 7.18 41.70 13.07
N ASP A 5 6.81 40.64 13.75
CA ASP A 5 5.76 39.72 13.28
C ASP A 5 4.36 40.28 13.51
N VAL A 6 4.16 41.03 14.60
CA VAL A 6 2.92 41.78 14.86
C VAL A 6 2.72 42.85 13.80
N TYR A 7 3.76 43.63 13.48
CA TYR A 7 3.69 44.68 12.45
C TYR A 7 3.40 44.08 11.05
N LYS A 8 4.03 42.98 10.69
CA LYS A 8 3.74 42.28 9.42
C LYS A 8 2.30 41.80 9.34
N ARG A 9 1.75 41.28 10.42
CA ARG A 9 0.33 40.85 10.48
C ARG A 9 -0.61 42.06 10.32
N GLN A 10 -0.38 43.12 11.04
CA GLN A 10 -1.19 44.37 10.92
C GLN A 10 -1.14 44.95 9.50
N LEU A 11 0.05 44.93 8.87
CA LEU A 11 0.18 45.40 7.49
C LEU A 11 -0.56 44.50 6.50
N ALA A 12 -0.52 43.18 6.71
CA ALA A 12 -1.27 42.21 5.92
C ALA A 12 -2.78 42.43 6.08
N ASP A 13 -3.27 42.56 7.31
CA ASP A 13 -4.69 42.81 7.61
C ASP A 13 -5.19 44.13 6.98
N MET A 14 -4.40 45.21 7.05
CA MET A 14 -4.75 46.45 6.39
C MET A 14 -4.84 46.32 4.85
N ARG A 15 -3.91 45.60 4.24
CA ARG A 15 -3.94 45.30 2.80
C ARG A 15 -5.15 44.47 2.41
N PHE A 16 -5.44 43.40 3.17
CA PHE A 16 -6.61 42.56 2.93
C PHE A 16 -7.91 43.36 3.06
N ASN A 17 -8.06 44.14 4.11
CA ASN A 17 -9.24 45.02 4.31
C ASN A 17 -9.38 46.04 3.20
N PHE A 18 -8.28 46.61 2.69
CA PHE A 18 -8.32 47.55 1.55
C PHE A 18 -8.77 46.84 0.27
N ILE A 19 -8.19 45.64 -0.02
CA ILE A 19 -8.56 44.83 -1.19
C ILE A 19 -10.03 44.44 -1.11
N GLU A 20 -10.50 43.96 0.06
CA GLU A 20 -11.90 43.60 0.28
C GLU A 20 -12.85 44.76 0.00
N ARG A 21 -12.59 45.95 0.54
CA ARG A 21 -13.39 47.15 0.28
C ARG A 21 -13.36 47.56 -1.19
N LEU A 22 -12.23 47.38 -1.86
CA LEU A 22 -12.10 47.68 -3.28
C LEU A 22 -12.91 46.68 -4.12
N CYS A 23 -12.79 45.40 -3.80
CA CYS A 23 -13.52 44.33 -4.46
C CYS A 23 -15.04 44.46 -4.27
N ASP A 24 -15.50 44.84 -3.09
CA ASP A 24 -16.93 45.05 -2.82
C ASP A 24 -17.54 46.20 -3.64
N LYS A 25 -16.71 47.19 -4.01
CA LYS A 25 -17.13 48.35 -4.83
C LYS A 25 -17.01 48.13 -6.34
N THR A 26 -16.06 47.28 -6.76
CA THR A 26 -15.69 47.15 -8.18
C THR A 26 -16.07 45.81 -8.79
N VAL A 27 -16.19 44.76 -7.98
CA VAL A 27 -16.50 43.42 -8.45
C VAL A 27 -17.99 43.16 -8.37
N VAL A 28 -18.66 43.19 -9.52
CA VAL A 28 -20.04 42.67 -9.64
C VAL A 28 -19.95 41.14 -9.56
N ARG A 29 -20.27 40.60 -8.40
CA ARG A 29 -20.34 39.14 -8.24
C ARG A 29 -21.54 38.63 -9.04
N PRO A 30 -21.37 37.94 -10.18
CA PRO A 30 -22.49 37.23 -10.80
C PRO A 30 -23.05 36.26 -9.77
N GLY A 31 -24.37 36.13 -9.68
CA GLY A 31 -25.02 35.27 -8.72
C GLY A 31 -24.43 33.85 -8.78
N GLU A 32 -24.47 33.14 -7.66
CA GLU A 32 -23.90 31.79 -7.50
C GLU A 32 -24.18 30.90 -8.71
N SER A 33 -23.12 30.36 -9.33
CA SER A 33 -23.26 29.51 -10.52
C SER A 33 -24.09 28.26 -10.18
N ARG A 34 -24.82 27.74 -11.15
CA ARG A 34 -25.59 26.49 -10.96
C ARG A 34 -24.71 25.33 -10.49
N GLU A 35 -23.43 25.33 -10.91
CA GLU A 35 -22.43 24.34 -10.49
C GLU A 35 -22.10 24.47 -9.01
N HIS A 36 -21.96 25.70 -8.52
CA HIS A 36 -21.70 25.95 -7.10
C HIS A 36 -22.89 25.48 -6.23
N LYS A 37 -24.12 25.81 -6.62
CA LYS A 37 -25.34 25.34 -5.91
C LYS A 37 -25.45 23.82 -5.86
N ARG A 38 -25.12 23.13 -6.97
CA ARG A 38 -25.07 21.65 -7.00
C ARG A 38 -23.97 21.12 -6.07
N SER A 39 -22.78 21.71 -6.11
CA SER A 39 -21.66 21.31 -5.26
C SER A 39 -22.02 21.45 -3.77
N VAL A 40 -22.64 22.57 -3.37
CA VAL A 40 -23.10 22.79 -1.99
C VAL A 40 -24.18 21.77 -1.57
N ALA A 41 -25.10 21.44 -2.48
CA ALA A 41 -26.13 20.43 -2.18
C ALA A 41 -25.55 19.03 -1.97
N ILE A 42 -24.55 18.65 -2.78
CA ILE A 42 -23.81 17.36 -2.64
C ILE A 42 -22.97 17.40 -1.36
N ASP A 43 -22.28 18.50 -1.08
CA ASP A 43 -21.44 18.66 0.10
C ASP A 43 -22.25 18.55 1.40
N ARG A 44 -23.51 18.97 1.41
CA ARG A 44 -24.39 18.80 2.58
C ARG A 44 -24.51 17.35 3.02
N ILE A 45 -24.43 16.40 2.08
CA ILE A 45 -24.49 14.96 2.36
C ILE A 45 -23.08 14.43 2.63
N LEU A 46 -22.13 14.73 1.74
CA LEU A 46 -20.79 14.12 1.76
C LEU A 46 -19.87 14.69 2.86
N THR A 47 -20.12 15.91 3.33
CA THR A 47 -19.34 16.54 4.41
C THR A 47 -20.15 16.73 5.70
N GLY A 48 -21.38 16.23 5.75
CA GLY A 48 -22.25 16.32 6.92
C GLY A 48 -21.63 15.62 8.15
N LYS A 49 -21.84 16.19 9.34
CA LYS A 49 -21.27 15.70 10.61
C LYS A 49 -21.44 14.20 10.86
N TYR A 50 -22.56 13.62 10.48
CA TYR A 50 -22.91 12.19 10.70
C TYR A 50 -22.86 11.36 9.42
N THR A 51 -23.00 11.98 8.26
CA THR A 51 -23.09 11.31 6.95
C THR A 51 -21.74 11.19 6.26
N ALA A 52 -20.77 12.06 6.54
CA ALA A 52 -19.49 12.07 5.89
C ALA A 52 -18.72 10.75 6.03
N LEU A 53 -18.61 10.22 7.25
CA LEU A 53 -17.87 8.99 7.51
C LEU A 53 -18.53 7.74 6.92
N PRO A 54 -19.87 7.50 7.05
CA PRO A 54 -20.53 6.39 6.38
C PRO A 54 -20.46 6.47 4.87
N CYS A 55 -20.68 7.65 4.26
CA CYS A 55 -20.55 7.83 2.82
C CYS A 55 -19.13 7.54 2.35
N PHE A 56 -18.13 8.03 3.08
CA PHE A 56 -16.73 7.75 2.78
C PHE A 56 -16.44 6.25 2.81
N ILE A 57 -16.82 5.54 3.87
CA ILE A 57 -16.64 4.09 4.00
C ILE A 57 -17.36 3.37 2.85
N GLY A 58 -18.58 3.76 2.51
CA GLY A 58 -19.36 3.16 1.43
C GLY A 58 -18.68 3.33 0.05
N ILE A 59 -18.20 4.54 -0.28
CA ILE A 59 -17.52 4.81 -1.54
C ILE A 59 -16.20 4.03 -1.60
N MET A 60 -15.42 4.01 -0.52
CA MET A 60 -14.16 3.27 -0.49
C MET A 60 -14.37 1.76 -0.54
N ALA A 61 -15.37 1.24 0.16
CA ALA A 61 -15.75 -0.18 0.07
C ALA A 61 -16.13 -0.56 -1.36
N LEU A 62 -16.89 0.28 -2.05
CA LEU A 62 -17.26 0.09 -3.46
C LEU A 62 -15.99 0.09 -4.36
N VAL A 63 -15.10 1.06 -4.20
CA VAL A 63 -13.85 1.15 -4.96
C VAL A 63 -12.98 -0.10 -4.74
N PHE A 64 -12.80 -0.50 -3.51
CA PHE A 64 -12.00 -1.69 -3.20
C PHE A 64 -12.67 -2.98 -3.68
N TRP A 65 -13.99 -3.10 -3.57
CA TRP A 65 -14.72 -4.26 -4.09
C TRP A 65 -14.61 -4.37 -5.62
N LEU A 66 -14.74 -3.27 -6.34
CA LEU A 66 -14.54 -3.25 -7.79
C LEU A 66 -13.09 -3.56 -8.18
N THR A 67 -12.12 -3.01 -7.44
CA THR A 67 -10.69 -3.17 -7.74
C THR A 67 -10.22 -4.60 -7.46
N PHE A 68 -10.51 -5.13 -6.27
CA PHE A 68 -9.96 -6.43 -5.84
C PHE A 68 -10.92 -7.60 -6.05
N GLY A 69 -12.23 -7.35 -6.19
CA GLY A 69 -13.22 -8.41 -6.32
C GLY A 69 -13.69 -8.67 -7.74
N VAL A 70 -13.77 -7.65 -8.58
CA VAL A 70 -14.42 -7.79 -9.90
C VAL A 70 -13.46 -7.45 -11.04
N ILE A 71 -13.16 -6.17 -11.23
CA ILE A 71 -12.44 -5.68 -12.41
C ILE A 71 -10.96 -6.03 -12.34
N GLY A 72 -10.29 -5.65 -11.25
CA GLY A 72 -8.87 -5.88 -11.10
C GLY A 72 -8.53 -7.35 -10.98
N ALA A 73 -9.32 -8.15 -10.26
CA ALA A 73 -9.15 -9.59 -10.17
C ALA A 73 -9.34 -10.26 -11.54
N GLY A 74 -10.43 -9.97 -12.25
CA GLY A 74 -10.68 -10.57 -13.56
C GLY A 74 -9.63 -10.23 -14.61
N LEU A 75 -9.13 -8.98 -14.64
CA LEU A 75 -8.02 -8.59 -15.52
C LEU A 75 -6.69 -9.24 -15.10
N SER A 76 -6.47 -9.40 -13.79
CA SER A 76 -5.29 -10.08 -13.25
C SER A 76 -5.27 -11.56 -13.63
N ASP A 77 -6.41 -12.25 -13.49
CA ASP A 77 -6.56 -13.66 -13.88
C ASP A 77 -6.32 -13.85 -15.39
N LEU A 78 -6.87 -12.95 -16.20
CA LEU A 78 -6.66 -12.99 -17.65
C LEU A 78 -5.17 -12.80 -18.02
N LEU A 79 -4.48 -11.86 -17.38
CA LEU A 79 -3.06 -11.63 -17.61
C LEU A 79 -2.21 -12.82 -17.13
N THR A 80 -2.57 -13.40 -15.98
CA THR A 80 -1.90 -14.58 -15.42
C THR A 80 -2.03 -15.77 -16.38
N LEU A 81 -3.21 -16.03 -16.95
CA LEU A 81 -3.40 -17.06 -17.97
C LEU A 81 -2.49 -16.82 -19.19
N GLY A 82 -2.32 -15.57 -19.62
CA GLY A 82 -1.40 -15.21 -20.70
C GLY A 82 0.08 -15.48 -20.35
N ILE A 83 0.49 -15.12 -19.12
CA ILE A 83 1.85 -15.36 -18.62
C ILE A 83 2.11 -16.86 -18.50
N ASP A 84 1.17 -17.63 -17.94
CA ASP A 84 1.28 -19.08 -17.78
C ASP A 84 1.38 -19.78 -19.15
N ALA A 85 0.58 -19.36 -20.13
CA ALA A 85 0.67 -19.87 -21.49
C ALA A 85 2.04 -19.60 -22.11
N LEU A 86 2.59 -18.39 -21.92
CA LEU A 86 3.91 -18.02 -22.40
C LEU A 86 5.02 -18.80 -21.70
N THR A 87 4.89 -18.99 -20.38
CA THR A 87 5.81 -19.79 -19.56
C THR A 87 5.82 -21.22 -20.02
N ASN A 88 4.65 -21.85 -20.22
CA ASN A 88 4.53 -23.24 -20.70
C ASN A 88 5.10 -23.41 -22.12
N LEU A 89 4.87 -22.42 -23.00
CA LEU A 89 5.45 -22.45 -24.35
C LEU A 89 6.98 -22.38 -24.28
N THR A 90 7.52 -21.52 -23.43
CA THR A 90 8.97 -21.37 -23.25
C THR A 90 9.57 -22.61 -22.61
N ASP A 91 8.92 -23.18 -21.58
CA ASP A 91 9.33 -24.42 -20.92
C ASP A 91 9.42 -25.58 -21.91
N HIS A 92 8.38 -25.77 -22.74
CA HIS A 92 8.38 -26.78 -23.79
C HIS A 92 9.49 -26.56 -24.81
N ALA A 93 9.71 -25.32 -25.24
CA ALA A 93 10.79 -24.98 -26.18
C ALA A 93 12.18 -25.29 -25.59
N LEU A 94 12.44 -24.88 -24.34
CA LEU A 94 13.71 -25.12 -23.64
C LEU A 94 13.97 -26.64 -23.45
N THR A 95 12.92 -27.41 -23.15
CA THR A 95 13.00 -28.87 -23.00
C THR A 95 13.30 -29.56 -24.34
N VAL A 96 12.66 -29.14 -25.43
CA VAL A 96 12.91 -29.70 -26.79
C VAL A 96 14.33 -29.39 -27.26
N TYR A 97 14.87 -28.21 -26.97
CA TYR A 97 16.25 -27.84 -27.32
C TYR A 97 17.30 -28.49 -26.41
N GLY A 98 16.91 -29.18 -25.31
CA GLY A 98 17.83 -29.89 -24.44
C GLY A 98 18.83 -28.97 -23.73
N ILE A 99 18.37 -27.79 -23.29
CA ILE A 99 19.21 -26.77 -22.65
C ILE A 99 19.61 -27.24 -21.24
N ASN A 100 20.77 -26.77 -20.76
CA ASN A 100 21.29 -27.09 -19.44
C ASN A 100 20.23 -26.83 -18.34
N PRO A 101 19.98 -27.80 -17.43
CA PRO A 101 18.96 -27.66 -16.38
C PRO A 101 19.07 -26.40 -15.54
N VAL A 102 20.28 -25.85 -15.34
CA VAL A 102 20.49 -24.60 -14.57
C VAL A 102 19.92 -23.40 -15.34
N VAL A 103 20.16 -23.33 -16.65
CA VAL A 103 19.65 -22.26 -17.50
C VAL A 103 18.13 -22.36 -17.61
N HIS A 104 17.61 -23.60 -17.71
CA HIS A 104 16.18 -23.85 -17.71
C HIS A 104 15.51 -23.32 -16.43
N SER A 105 16.02 -23.70 -15.25
CA SER A 105 15.52 -23.21 -13.95
C SER A 105 15.69 -21.69 -13.80
N LEU A 106 16.79 -21.10 -14.26
CA LEU A 106 16.97 -19.65 -14.25
C LEU A 106 15.86 -18.94 -15.05
N VAL A 107 15.54 -19.46 -16.22
CA VAL A 107 14.54 -18.82 -17.10
C VAL A 107 13.14 -19.01 -16.50
N ILE A 108 12.76 -20.22 -16.12
CA ILE A 108 11.39 -20.54 -15.66
C ILE A 108 11.18 -20.04 -14.22
N ASP A 109 12.03 -20.48 -13.29
CA ASP A 109 11.82 -20.21 -11.85
C ASP A 109 12.38 -18.85 -11.43
N GLY A 110 13.46 -18.38 -12.07
CA GLY A 110 14.05 -17.10 -11.77
C GLY A 110 13.35 -15.94 -12.49
N ILE A 111 13.23 -16.00 -13.81
CA ILE A 111 12.74 -14.87 -14.63
C ILE A 111 11.23 -14.91 -14.74
N PHE A 112 10.64 -15.99 -15.29
CA PHE A 112 9.20 -16.05 -15.55
C PHE A 112 8.39 -16.05 -14.25
N ALA A 113 8.78 -16.81 -13.24
CA ALA A 113 8.08 -16.81 -11.97
C ALA A 113 8.17 -15.44 -11.25
N GLY A 114 9.37 -14.83 -11.25
CA GLY A 114 9.57 -13.53 -10.61
C GLY A 114 8.89 -12.37 -11.34
N VAL A 115 9.13 -12.22 -12.63
CA VAL A 115 8.51 -11.15 -13.43
C VAL A 115 7.01 -11.38 -13.57
N GLY A 116 6.58 -12.63 -13.76
CA GLY A 116 5.19 -13.02 -13.88
C GLY A 116 4.37 -12.65 -12.63
N SER A 117 4.90 -12.92 -11.43
CA SER A 117 4.22 -12.54 -10.18
C SER A 117 3.99 -11.04 -10.07
N VAL A 118 4.95 -10.23 -10.49
CA VAL A 118 4.83 -8.75 -10.47
C VAL A 118 3.83 -8.26 -11.51
N LEU A 119 3.88 -8.83 -12.73
CA LEU A 119 2.98 -8.45 -13.80
C LEU A 119 1.53 -8.82 -13.49
N SER A 120 1.28 -9.95 -12.83
CA SER A 120 -0.09 -10.35 -12.47
C SER A 120 -0.80 -9.35 -11.55
N PHE A 121 -0.07 -8.58 -10.74
CA PHE A 121 -0.66 -7.52 -9.90
C PHE A 121 -0.86 -6.19 -10.63
N LEU A 122 -0.23 -6.00 -11.79
CA LEU A 122 -0.31 -4.74 -12.55
C LEU A 122 -1.75 -4.31 -12.87
N PRO A 123 -2.64 -5.20 -13.38
CA PRO A 123 -4.00 -4.80 -13.70
C PRO A 123 -4.79 -4.34 -12.47
N THR A 124 -4.60 -5.00 -11.33
CA THR A 124 -5.24 -4.60 -10.06
C THR A 124 -4.76 -3.22 -9.62
N ILE A 125 -3.46 -2.93 -9.73
CA ILE A 125 -2.89 -1.63 -9.40
C ILE A 125 -3.40 -0.54 -10.35
N VAL A 126 -3.44 -0.81 -11.65
CA VAL A 126 -3.97 0.12 -12.67
C VAL A 126 -5.44 0.43 -12.41
N THR A 127 -6.24 -0.59 -12.09
CA THR A 127 -7.67 -0.43 -11.74
C THR A 127 -7.84 0.41 -10.48
N LEU A 128 -7.01 0.20 -9.45
CA LEU A 128 -7.02 1.01 -8.24
C LEU A 128 -6.73 2.48 -8.55
N PHE A 129 -5.68 2.74 -9.33
CA PHE A 129 -5.35 4.10 -9.74
C PHE A 129 -6.42 4.75 -10.61
N PHE A 130 -7.10 3.99 -11.45
CA PHE A 130 -8.23 4.47 -12.22
C PHE A 130 -9.32 5.04 -11.32
N PHE A 131 -9.77 4.28 -10.33
CA PHE A 131 -10.80 4.75 -9.40
C PHE A 131 -10.32 5.91 -8.51
N LEU A 132 -9.09 5.84 -8.01
CA LEU A 132 -8.51 6.91 -7.20
C LEU A 132 -8.37 8.21 -8.01
N SER A 133 -7.98 8.13 -9.28
CA SER A 133 -7.88 9.28 -10.18
C SER A 133 -9.26 9.91 -10.42
N ILE A 134 -10.30 9.11 -10.57
CA ILE A 134 -11.68 9.61 -10.67
C ILE A 134 -12.08 10.36 -9.39
N LEU A 135 -11.79 9.79 -8.22
CA LEU A 135 -12.11 10.43 -6.93
C LEU A 135 -11.31 11.72 -6.71
N GLU A 136 -10.07 11.77 -7.20
CA GLU A 136 -9.21 12.96 -7.13
C GLU A 136 -9.70 14.06 -8.08
N ASP A 137 -9.94 13.71 -9.35
CA ASP A 137 -10.37 14.65 -10.40
C ASP A 137 -11.78 15.23 -10.14
N THR A 138 -12.69 14.43 -9.56
CA THR A 138 -13.99 14.92 -9.10
C THR A 138 -13.93 15.89 -7.93
N GLY A 139 -12.78 15.99 -7.24
CA GLY A 139 -12.61 16.82 -6.05
C GLY A 139 -13.12 16.17 -4.75
N TYR A 140 -13.51 14.90 -4.79
CA TYR A 140 -13.99 14.18 -3.60
C TYR A 140 -12.88 14.02 -2.54
N MET A 141 -11.64 13.75 -2.97
CA MET A 141 -10.49 13.60 -2.06
C MET A 141 -10.21 14.84 -1.21
N ALA A 142 -10.45 16.04 -1.75
CA ALA A 142 -10.32 17.29 -1.00
C ALA A 142 -11.31 17.37 0.17
N ARG A 143 -12.53 16.90 -0.05
CA ARG A 143 -13.59 16.87 0.98
C ARG A 143 -13.31 15.86 2.08
N VAL A 144 -12.84 14.69 1.67
CA VAL A 144 -12.40 13.66 2.63
C VAL A 144 -11.26 14.19 3.49
N ALA A 145 -10.27 14.84 2.88
CA ALA A 145 -9.16 15.48 3.62
C ALA A 145 -9.67 16.54 4.60
N PHE A 146 -10.66 17.34 4.20
CA PHE A 146 -11.28 18.35 5.06
C PHE A 146 -12.01 17.73 6.26
N VAL A 147 -12.84 16.72 6.03
CA VAL A 147 -13.57 16.03 7.11
C VAL A 147 -12.61 15.35 8.08
N MET A 148 -11.57 14.72 7.57
CA MET A 148 -10.60 13.98 8.38
C MET A 148 -9.57 14.88 9.08
N ASP A 149 -9.45 16.15 8.71
CA ASP A 149 -8.47 17.08 9.28
C ASP A 149 -8.63 17.23 10.80
N GLN A 150 -9.87 17.34 11.28
CA GLN A 150 -10.15 17.46 12.71
C GLN A 150 -9.67 16.23 13.52
N LEU A 151 -9.81 15.04 12.94
CA LEU A 151 -9.41 13.78 13.59
C LEU A 151 -7.87 13.64 13.55
N LEU A 152 -7.26 13.89 12.40
CA LEU A 152 -5.82 13.73 12.19
C LEU A 152 -4.97 14.75 12.96
N ARG A 153 -5.47 15.96 13.15
CA ARG A 153 -4.80 16.96 14.00
C ARG A 153 -4.60 16.48 15.43
N ARG A 154 -5.51 15.68 15.98
CA ARG A 154 -5.35 15.12 17.33
C ARG A 154 -4.11 14.23 17.44
N ILE A 155 -3.80 13.49 16.39
CA ILE A 155 -2.61 12.63 16.33
C ILE A 155 -1.37 13.35 15.73
N GLY A 156 -1.50 14.64 15.39
CA GLY A 156 -0.39 15.47 14.93
C GLY A 156 -0.15 15.48 13.43
N LEU A 157 -1.14 15.10 12.62
CA LEU A 157 -1.10 15.11 11.17
C LEU A 157 -2.08 16.13 10.59
N SER A 158 -1.81 16.61 9.37
CA SER A 158 -2.77 17.41 8.59
C SER A 158 -3.76 16.51 7.86
N GLY A 159 -4.94 17.03 7.53
CA GLY A 159 -5.97 16.29 6.79
C GLY A 159 -5.49 15.77 5.43
N ARG A 160 -4.55 16.46 4.78
CA ARG A 160 -3.94 16.01 3.52
C ARG A 160 -3.19 14.69 3.65
N SER A 161 -2.65 14.37 4.83
CA SER A 161 -1.97 13.10 5.10
C SER A 161 -2.90 11.89 5.02
N PHE A 162 -4.23 12.12 5.11
CA PHE A 162 -5.21 11.05 5.04
C PHE A 162 -5.25 10.38 3.67
N VAL A 163 -5.09 11.13 2.59
CA VAL A 163 -5.15 10.61 1.21
C VAL A 163 -4.05 9.58 0.96
N PRO A 164 -2.75 9.86 1.22
CA PRO A 164 -1.71 8.84 1.14
C PRO A 164 -1.96 7.63 2.05
N MET A 165 -2.42 7.83 3.28
CA MET A 165 -2.71 6.72 4.21
C MET A 165 -3.84 5.83 3.66
N LEU A 166 -4.86 6.43 3.06
CA LEU A 166 -5.95 5.70 2.42
C LEU A 166 -5.46 4.84 1.26
N ILE A 167 -4.63 5.40 0.38
CA ILE A 167 -3.99 4.67 -0.72
C ILE A 167 -3.17 3.49 -0.17
N GLY A 168 -2.61 3.63 1.04
CA GLY A 168 -1.84 2.60 1.75
C GLY A 168 -2.62 1.31 2.01
N PHE A 169 -3.94 1.35 2.15
CA PHE A 169 -4.77 0.14 2.24
C PHE A 169 -4.81 -0.65 0.93
N GLY A 170 -4.65 0.02 -0.20
CA GLY A 170 -4.49 -0.65 -1.49
C GLY A 170 -3.06 -1.11 -1.73
N CYS A 171 -2.11 -0.17 -1.73
CA CYS A 171 -0.69 -0.42 -1.96
C CYS A 171 0.17 0.64 -1.28
N SER A 172 1.20 0.21 -0.53
CA SER A 172 2.11 1.12 0.19
C SER A 172 3.02 1.93 -0.73
N VAL A 173 3.41 1.40 -1.90
CA VAL A 173 4.31 2.10 -2.84
C VAL A 173 3.69 3.39 -3.37
N PRO A 174 2.50 3.37 -4.00
CA PRO A 174 1.85 4.59 -4.45
C PRO A 174 1.45 5.51 -3.29
N ALA A 175 1.14 4.96 -2.12
CA ALA A 175 0.86 5.74 -0.92
C ALA A 175 2.06 6.60 -0.52
N ILE A 176 3.25 6.02 -0.46
CA ILE A 176 4.49 6.74 -0.17
C ILE A 176 4.80 7.79 -1.27
N MET A 177 4.57 7.43 -2.54
CA MET A 177 4.75 8.39 -3.65
C MET A 177 3.79 9.58 -3.54
N ALA A 178 2.54 9.34 -3.14
CA ALA A 178 1.53 10.37 -2.95
C ALA A 178 1.90 11.36 -1.82
N THR A 179 2.74 10.97 -0.86
CA THR A 179 3.21 11.90 0.19
C THR A 179 4.03 13.05 -0.34
N ARG A 180 4.52 13.00 -1.58
CA ARG A 180 5.25 14.10 -2.23
C ARG A 180 4.39 15.35 -2.44
N THR A 181 3.07 15.20 -2.45
CA THR A 181 2.12 16.32 -2.56
C THR A 181 1.95 17.08 -1.24
N LEU A 182 2.47 16.56 -0.13
CA LEU A 182 2.41 17.21 1.17
C LEU A 182 3.43 18.34 1.24
N SER A 183 2.96 19.53 1.62
CA SER A 183 3.78 20.76 1.70
C SER A 183 4.74 20.76 2.89
N SER A 184 4.46 19.99 3.95
CA SER A 184 5.27 19.91 5.16
C SER A 184 6.15 18.67 5.13
N ASP A 185 7.47 18.87 5.26
CA ASP A 185 8.44 17.77 5.40
C ASP A 185 8.18 16.91 6.63
N ARG A 186 7.69 17.53 7.71
CA ARG A 186 7.30 16.85 8.93
C ARG A 186 6.13 15.90 8.67
N ASP A 187 5.04 16.41 8.11
CA ASP A 187 3.84 15.62 7.82
C ASP A 187 4.15 14.53 6.80
N ARG A 188 4.99 14.83 5.79
CA ARG A 188 5.45 13.86 4.80
C ARG A 188 6.20 12.69 5.46
N LYS A 189 7.19 12.97 6.30
CA LYS A 189 7.97 11.93 6.99
C LYS A 189 7.12 11.12 7.94
N MET A 190 6.24 11.76 8.72
CA MET A 190 5.30 11.06 9.60
C MET A 190 4.36 10.15 8.79
N THR A 191 3.78 10.64 7.70
CA THR A 191 2.87 9.85 6.85
C THR A 191 3.59 8.66 6.23
N ILE A 192 4.84 8.82 5.76
CA ILE A 192 5.66 7.71 5.24
C ILE A 192 5.86 6.63 6.31
N LEU A 193 6.18 7.02 7.54
CA LEU A 193 6.40 6.09 8.66
C LEU A 193 5.11 5.38 9.11
N LEU A 194 3.94 5.99 8.88
CA LEU A 194 2.64 5.41 9.22
C LEU A 194 2.06 4.52 8.13
N THR A 195 2.44 4.72 6.89
CA THR A 195 1.93 3.95 5.74
C THR A 195 2.09 2.42 5.90
N PRO A 196 3.21 1.87 6.43
CA PRO A 196 3.36 0.43 6.62
C PRO A 196 2.35 -0.22 7.58
N PHE A 197 1.78 0.55 8.50
CA PHE A 197 0.75 0.04 9.43
C PHE A 197 -0.61 -0.20 8.73
N MET A 198 -0.81 0.42 7.57
CA MET A 198 -2.00 0.15 6.75
C MET A 198 -1.86 -1.21 6.07
N SER A 199 -2.82 -2.11 6.32
CA SER A 199 -2.80 -3.45 5.72
C SER A 199 -3.16 -3.36 4.25
N CYS A 200 -2.18 -3.51 3.37
CA CYS A 200 -2.39 -3.51 1.91
C CYS A 200 -2.80 -4.89 1.39
N SER A 201 -3.23 -4.95 0.13
CA SER A 201 -3.69 -6.18 -0.53
C SER A 201 -2.64 -7.30 -0.53
N ALA A 202 -1.34 -6.97 -0.59
CA ALA A 202 -0.25 -7.95 -0.55
C ALA A 202 -0.13 -8.69 0.81
N LYS A 203 -0.70 -8.16 1.88
CA LYS A 203 -0.76 -8.83 3.19
C LYS A 203 -1.92 -9.82 3.30
N LEU A 204 -2.98 -9.67 2.49
CA LEU A 204 -4.16 -10.53 2.54
C LEU A 204 -3.86 -12.03 2.35
N PRO A 205 -3.02 -12.44 1.37
CA PRO A 205 -2.65 -13.86 1.22
C PRO A 205 -1.97 -14.43 2.47
N ILE A 206 -1.12 -13.63 3.14
CA ILE A 206 -0.46 -14.04 4.39
C ILE A 206 -1.52 -14.28 5.48
N TYR A 207 -2.43 -13.31 5.67
CA TYR A 207 -3.51 -13.43 6.64
C TYR A 207 -4.42 -14.62 6.33
N ALA A 208 -4.75 -14.83 5.06
CA ALA A 208 -5.56 -15.96 4.62
C ALA A 208 -4.88 -17.30 4.92
N LEU A 209 -3.59 -17.44 4.60
CA LEU A 209 -2.82 -18.68 4.88
C LEU A 209 -2.87 -19.03 6.38
N PHE A 210 -2.51 -18.08 7.25
CA PHE A 210 -2.45 -18.34 8.69
C PHE A 210 -3.85 -18.49 9.32
N THR A 211 -4.84 -17.70 8.88
CA THR A 211 -6.20 -17.86 9.41
C THR A 211 -6.83 -19.18 8.98
N THR A 212 -6.55 -19.66 7.78
CA THR A 212 -7.02 -21.00 7.34
C THR A 212 -6.29 -22.13 8.03
N ALA A 213 -5.00 -21.94 8.34
CA ALA A 213 -4.21 -22.93 9.03
C ALA A 213 -4.59 -23.08 10.52
N PHE A 214 -4.78 -22.00 11.26
CA PHE A 214 -4.86 -22.02 12.73
C PHE A 214 -6.25 -21.73 13.30
N PHE A 215 -7.16 -21.11 12.52
CA PHE A 215 -8.48 -20.70 13.03
C PHE A 215 -9.64 -21.46 12.36
N PRO A 216 -10.68 -21.82 13.14
CA PRO A 216 -11.90 -22.40 12.61
C PRO A 216 -12.59 -21.45 11.60
N ARG A 217 -13.32 -22.01 10.64
CA ARG A 217 -13.98 -21.24 9.55
C ARG A 217 -14.83 -20.07 10.05
N GLN A 218 -15.47 -20.23 11.20
CA GLN A 218 -16.35 -19.20 11.80
C GLN A 218 -15.59 -17.95 12.23
N TRP A 219 -14.32 -18.07 12.68
CA TRP A 219 -13.52 -16.99 13.25
C TRP A 219 -12.58 -16.33 12.25
N ARG A 220 -12.40 -16.89 11.05
CA ARG A 220 -11.43 -16.39 10.06
C ARG A 220 -11.68 -14.93 9.70
N ALA A 221 -12.94 -14.59 9.38
CA ALA A 221 -13.31 -13.21 9.04
C ALA A 221 -13.09 -12.25 10.22
N VAL A 222 -13.44 -12.68 11.43
CA VAL A 222 -13.28 -11.87 12.66
C VAL A 222 -11.80 -11.60 12.92
N VAL A 223 -10.94 -12.61 12.80
CA VAL A 223 -9.48 -12.46 12.97
C VAL A 223 -8.90 -11.54 11.91
N MET A 224 -9.31 -11.67 10.65
CA MET A 224 -8.85 -10.77 9.58
C MET A 224 -9.24 -9.32 9.86
N ILE A 225 -10.49 -9.06 10.23
CA ILE A 225 -10.95 -7.71 10.60
C ILE A 225 -10.18 -7.21 11.83
N GLY A 226 -9.96 -8.08 12.82
CA GLY A 226 -9.18 -7.78 14.01
C GLY A 226 -7.75 -7.34 13.69
N LEU A 227 -7.08 -8.00 12.73
CA LEU A 227 -5.74 -7.61 12.25
C LEU A 227 -5.74 -6.22 11.61
N TYR A 228 -6.76 -5.89 10.79
CA TYR A 228 -6.89 -4.55 10.21
C TYR A 228 -7.05 -3.48 11.30
N ILE A 229 -7.93 -3.71 12.27
CA ILE A 229 -8.16 -2.79 13.39
C ILE A 229 -6.88 -2.65 14.21
N THR A 230 -6.19 -3.74 14.50
CA THR A 230 -4.91 -3.73 15.25
C THR A 230 -3.86 -2.91 14.51
N GLY A 231 -3.75 -3.04 13.19
CA GLY A 231 -2.86 -2.23 12.36
C GLY A 231 -3.14 -0.73 12.50
N ILE A 232 -4.40 -0.34 12.39
CA ILE A 232 -4.82 1.06 12.54
C ILE A 232 -4.51 1.57 13.95
N LEU A 233 -4.82 0.81 15.00
CA LEU A 233 -4.54 1.19 16.39
C LEU A 233 -3.04 1.33 16.65
N CYS A 234 -2.21 0.40 16.18
CA CYS A 234 -0.76 0.49 16.27
C CYS A 234 -0.23 1.74 15.52
N GLY A 235 -0.79 2.03 14.35
CA GLY A 235 -0.45 3.23 13.59
C GLY A 235 -0.79 4.52 14.36
N ILE A 236 -1.97 4.58 14.98
CA ILE A 236 -2.37 5.73 15.81
C ILE A 236 -1.44 5.89 17.02
N LEU A 237 -1.15 4.80 17.73
CA LEU A 237 -0.22 4.82 18.88
C LEU A 237 1.17 5.28 18.46
N TYR A 238 1.66 4.78 17.34
CA TYR A 238 2.96 5.18 16.80
C TYR A 238 2.97 6.65 16.35
N ALA A 239 1.88 7.15 15.75
CA ALA A 239 1.74 8.57 15.41
C ALA A 239 1.82 9.47 16.64
N ILE A 240 1.11 9.08 17.71
CA ILE A 240 1.13 9.79 18.99
C ILE A 240 2.55 9.78 19.60
N LEU A 241 3.22 8.63 19.58
CA LEU A 241 4.60 8.51 20.06
C LEU A 241 5.55 9.43 19.27
N LEU A 242 5.43 9.45 17.94
CA LEU A 242 6.23 10.33 17.07
C LEU A 242 5.95 11.82 17.32
N LYS A 243 4.70 12.19 17.58
CA LYS A 243 4.29 13.57 17.92
C LYS A 243 4.99 14.07 19.18
N PHE A 244 5.11 13.21 20.20
CA PHE A 244 5.74 13.60 21.47
C PHE A 244 7.27 13.50 21.46
N THR A 245 7.84 12.68 20.60
CA THR A 245 9.30 12.43 20.55
C THR A 245 9.99 13.26 19.46
N LYS A 246 9.96 12.78 18.22
CA LYS A 246 10.81 13.29 17.13
C LYS A 246 10.16 14.42 16.33
N TYR A 247 8.84 14.39 16.17
CA TYR A 247 8.11 15.33 15.32
C TYR A 247 7.22 16.27 16.16
N LYS A 248 7.82 16.98 17.10
CA LYS A 248 7.15 17.99 17.92
C LYS A 248 6.69 19.17 17.06
N GLY A 249 5.54 19.76 17.41
CA GLY A 249 4.96 20.90 16.72
C GLY A 249 3.54 20.63 16.23
N GLU A 250 2.87 21.70 15.79
CA GLU A 250 1.52 21.61 15.24
C GLU A 250 1.57 21.32 13.73
N PRO A 251 0.61 20.55 13.20
CA PRO A 251 0.47 20.33 11.77
C PRO A 251 0.12 21.64 11.07
N VAL A 252 0.53 21.77 9.82
CA VAL A 252 0.20 22.95 9.00
C VAL A 252 -1.31 23.11 8.92
N PRO A 253 -1.86 24.31 9.18
CA PRO A 253 -3.29 24.54 9.06
C PRO A 253 -3.80 24.17 7.66
N PHE A 254 -4.86 23.39 7.62
CA PHE A 254 -5.50 23.04 6.37
C PHE A 254 -6.48 24.15 5.98
N VAL A 255 -5.98 25.10 5.20
CA VAL A 255 -6.81 26.14 4.59
C VAL A 255 -6.87 25.83 3.10
N MET A 256 -8.01 25.34 2.64
CA MET A 256 -8.25 25.06 1.23
C MET A 256 -9.71 25.38 0.89
N GLU A 257 -9.90 26.17 -0.16
CA GLU A 257 -11.23 26.31 -0.78
C GLU A 257 -11.57 24.96 -1.45
N LEU A 258 -12.77 24.46 -1.16
CA LEU A 258 -13.22 23.21 -1.76
C LEU A 258 -13.52 23.46 -3.25
N PRO A 259 -12.84 22.76 -4.18
CA PRO A 259 -13.09 22.92 -5.61
C PRO A 259 -14.52 22.48 -5.96
N ASN A 260 -15.16 23.10 -6.94
CA ASN A 260 -16.45 22.62 -7.43
C ASN A 260 -16.30 21.19 -7.99
N TYR A 261 -17.36 20.37 -7.86
CA TYR A 261 -17.37 19.04 -8.48
C TYR A 261 -17.31 19.18 -10.00
N ARG A 262 -16.39 18.44 -10.59
CA ARG A 262 -16.22 18.36 -12.04
C ARG A 262 -16.36 16.90 -12.49
N PHE A 263 -16.84 16.72 -13.72
CA PHE A 263 -16.74 15.41 -14.34
C PHE A 263 -15.27 15.11 -14.66
N PRO A 264 -14.78 13.91 -14.34
CA PRO A 264 -13.40 13.54 -14.61
C PRO A 264 -13.13 13.60 -16.11
N SER A 265 -12.04 14.24 -16.48
CA SER A 265 -11.58 14.32 -17.86
C SER A 265 -10.94 12.99 -18.25
N ALA A 266 -11.49 12.30 -19.23
CA ALA A 266 -10.95 11.02 -19.71
C ALA A 266 -9.45 11.12 -20.08
N ARG A 267 -9.05 12.24 -20.68
CA ARG A 267 -7.65 12.49 -21.03
C ARG A 267 -6.74 12.59 -19.82
N SER A 268 -7.14 13.34 -18.79
CA SER A 268 -6.37 13.50 -17.55
C SER A 268 -6.25 12.18 -16.80
N VAL A 269 -7.36 11.44 -16.68
CA VAL A 269 -7.39 10.13 -16.04
C VAL A 269 -6.46 9.14 -16.77
N CYS A 270 -6.54 9.05 -18.11
CA CYS A 270 -5.66 8.17 -18.89
C CYS A 270 -4.18 8.56 -18.78
N GLN A 271 -3.86 9.85 -18.79
CA GLN A 271 -2.48 10.32 -18.60
C GLN A 271 -1.94 9.94 -17.22
N LEU A 272 -2.73 10.20 -16.16
CA LEU A 272 -2.32 9.88 -14.79
C LEU A 272 -2.13 8.37 -14.59
N ILE A 273 -3.02 7.55 -15.13
CA ILE A 273 -2.88 6.09 -15.11
C ILE A 273 -1.61 5.66 -15.81
N TRP A 274 -1.35 6.19 -17.01
CA TRP A 274 -0.16 5.84 -17.79
C TRP A 274 1.13 6.21 -17.06
N GLU A 275 1.20 7.40 -16.48
CA GLU A 275 2.36 7.83 -15.68
C GLU A 275 2.57 6.90 -14.46
N LYS A 276 1.51 6.59 -13.72
CA LYS A 276 1.60 5.70 -12.55
C LYS A 276 1.96 4.27 -12.94
N ALA A 277 1.36 3.73 -14.01
CA ALA A 277 1.68 2.40 -14.51
C ALA A 277 3.12 2.32 -15.02
N ARG A 278 3.59 3.32 -15.76
CA ARG A 278 4.98 3.41 -16.23
C ARG A 278 5.97 3.49 -15.07
N ASP A 279 5.72 4.35 -14.10
CA ASP A 279 6.58 4.49 -12.91
C ASP A 279 6.66 3.19 -12.11
N PHE A 280 5.52 2.49 -11.97
CA PHE A 280 5.46 1.19 -11.32
C PHE A 280 6.27 0.14 -12.11
N LEU A 281 6.04 0.03 -13.42
CA LEU A 281 6.77 -0.91 -14.29
C LEU A 281 8.27 -0.68 -14.24
N GLN A 282 8.73 0.57 -14.36
CA GLN A 282 10.16 0.87 -14.30
C GLN A 282 10.79 0.44 -12.98
N LYS A 283 10.14 0.71 -11.86
CA LYS A 283 10.65 0.30 -10.54
C LYS A 283 10.56 -1.19 -10.32
N ALA A 284 9.46 -1.81 -10.75
CA ALA A 284 9.26 -3.24 -10.66
C ALA A 284 10.32 -4.00 -11.47
N PHE A 285 10.53 -3.63 -12.75
CA PHE A 285 11.53 -4.28 -13.57
C PHE A 285 12.96 -4.10 -13.04
N THR A 286 13.31 -2.92 -12.53
CA THR A 286 14.70 -2.68 -12.12
C THR A 286 15.02 -3.35 -10.77
N ILE A 287 14.17 -3.15 -9.78
CA ILE A 287 14.49 -3.58 -8.40
C ILE A 287 14.03 -5.02 -8.17
N ILE A 288 12.78 -5.34 -8.54
CA ILE A 288 12.19 -6.65 -8.23
C ILE A 288 12.83 -7.74 -9.08
N PHE A 289 13.07 -7.46 -10.37
CA PHE A 289 13.75 -8.41 -11.26
C PHE A 289 15.14 -8.80 -10.72
N VAL A 290 15.98 -7.81 -10.41
CA VAL A 290 17.33 -8.09 -9.86
C VAL A 290 17.23 -8.85 -8.53
N ALA A 291 16.29 -8.46 -7.66
CA ALA A 291 16.05 -9.14 -6.40
C ALA A 291 15.58 -10.59 -6.58
N THR A 292 14.70 -10.84 -7.54
CA THR A 292 14.19 -12.21 -7.82
C THR A 292 15.28 -13.11 -8.35
N VAL A 293 16.11 -12.61 -9.28
CA VAL A 293 17.26 -13.37 -9.78
C VAL A 293 18.25 -13.66 -8.64
N LEU A 294 18.49 -12.69 -7.76
CA LEU A 294 19.36 -12.87 -6.59
C LEU A 294 18.80 -13.93 -5.63
N ILE A 295 17.50 -13.89 -5.34
CA ILE A 295 16.84 -14.89 -4.48
C ILE A 295 16.91 -16.26 -5.13
N TRP A 296 16.58 -16.36 -6.42
CA TRP A 296 16.72 -17.61 -7.16
C TRP A 296 18.14 -18.17 -7.06
N PHE A 297 19.17 -17.35 -7.26
CA PHE A 297 20.57 -17.75 -7.12
C PHE A 297 20.86 -18.29 -5.71
N LEU A 298 20.44 -17.59 -4.67
CA LEU A 298 20.63 -18.00 -3.28
C LEU A 298 19.85 -19.26 -2.91
N GLN A 299 18.74 -19.55 -3.59
CA GLN A 299 17.95 -20.78 -3.39
C GLN A 299 18.53 -21.98 -4.12
N THR A 300 19.11 -21.75 -5.31
CA THR A 300 19.57 -22.82 -6.20
C THR A 300 20.96 -23.32 -5.88
N PHE A 301 21.82 -22.47 -5.31
CA PHE A 301 23.22 -22.81 -5.07
C PHE A 301 23.57 -22.94 -3.59
N ASP A 302 24.48 -23.88 -3.32
CA ASP A 302 25.18 -24.03 -2.05
C ASP A 302 26.40 -23.09 -1.98
N THR A 303 27.05 -23.00 -0.80
CA THR A 303 28.31 -22.27 -0.57
C THR A 303 29.45 -22.67 -1.47
N HIS A 304 29.42 -23.88 -2.04
CA HIS A 304 30.39 -24.39 -3.01
C HIS A 304 29.94 -24.22 -4.48
N LEU A 305 28.88 -23.45 -4.73
CA LEU A 305 28.30 -23.25 -6.08
C LEU A 305 27.81 -24.53 -6.75
N ASN A 306 27.47 -25.57 -5.97
CA ASN A 306 26.78 -26.74 -6.46
C ASN A 306 25.27 -26.52 -6.44
N ILE A 307 24.57 -27.15 -7.39
CA ILE A 307 23.11 -27.14 -7.42
C ILE A 307 22.56 -27.95 -6.26
N VAL A 308 21.69 -27.31 -5.48
CA VAL A 308 21.11 -27.94 -4.29
C VAL A 308 19.85 -28.69 -4.69
N THR A 309 19.75 -29.94 -4.26
CA THR A 309 18.54 -30.77 -4.38
C THR A 309 17.59 -30.55 -3.20
N ASP A 310 18.13 -30.30 -2.00
CA ASP A 310 17.39 -30.02 -0.78
C ASP A 310 17.48 -28.54 -0.38
N SER A 311 16.35 -27.87 -0.23
CA SER A 311 16.28 -26.46 0.15
C SER A 311 17.03 -26.09 1.44
N LYS A 312 17.36 -27.09 2.28
CA LYS A 312 18.11 -26.88 3.53
C LYS A 312 19.58 -26.48 3.30
N ASP A 313 20.18 -26.96 2.22
CA ASP A 313 21.59 -26.79 1.91
C ASP A 313 21.85 -25.52 1.09
N SER A 314 20.79 -24.79 0.75
CA SER A 314 20.90 -23.53 -0.02
C SER A 314 21.53 -22.42 0.79
N MET A 315 22.24 -21.49 0.11
CA MET A 315 22.77 -20.28 0.75
C MET A 315 21.69 -19.49 1.46
N LEU A 316 20.47 -19.47 0.90
CA LEU A 316 19.35 -18.74 1.50
C LEU A 316 18.92 -19.39 2.82
N ALA A 317 18.92 -20.73 2.93
CA ALA A 317 18.63 -21.42 4.16
C ALA A 317 19.70 -21.18 5.23
N LEU A 318 20.96 -21.08 4.82
CA LEU A 318 22.07 -20.74 5.72
C LEU A 318 21.92 -19.32 6.28
N ILE A 319 21.57 -18.34 5.44
CA ILE A 319 21.27 -16.98 5.89
C ILE A 319 20.03 -16.99 6.81
N GLY A 320 18.98 -17.74 6.45
CA GLY A 320 17.80 -17.93 7.27
C GLY A 320 18.11 -18.51 8.66
N SER A 321 18.98 -19.51 8.72
CA SER A 321 19.41 -20.12 9.98
C SER A 321 20.25 -19.18 10.85
N LEU A 322 21.05 -18.30 10.24
CA LEU A 322 21.81 -17.28 10.95
C LEU A 322 20.90 -16.21 11.57
N VAL A 323 19.80 -15.87 10.90
CA VAL A 323 18.82 -14.86 11.35
C VAL A 323 17.76 -15.46 12.28
N ALA A 324 17.51 -16.77 12.22
CA ALA A 324 16.51 -17.47 13.02
C ALA A 324 16.61 -17.21 14.55
N PRO A 325 17.80 -17.14 15.18
CA PRO A 325 17.92 -16.83 16.60
C PRO A 325 17.34 -15.46 17.00
N LEU A 326 17.33 -14.50 16.06
CA LEU A 326 16.77 -13.17 16.30
C LEU A 326 15.24 -13.23 16.48
N PHE A 327 14.58 -14.19 15.82
CA PHE A 327 13.14 -14.40 15.89
C PHE A 327 12.73 -15.41 16.96
N ALA A 328 13.69 -16.11 17.59
CA ALA A 328 13.42 -17.07 18.65
C ALA A 328 12.63 -16.47 19.84
N PRO A 329 12.92 -15.24 20.34
CA PRO A 329 12.12 -14.63 21.41
C PRO A 329 10.66 -14.37 21.03
N LEU A 330 10.36 -14.24 19.73
CA LEU A 330 9.01 -14.03 19.22
C LEU A 330 8.22 -15.34 19.01
N GLY A 331 8.88 -16.48 19.24
CA GLY A 331 8.27 -17.82 19.15
C GLY A 331 8.28 -18.45 17.75
N PHE A 332 9.00 -17.89 16.78
CA PHE A 332 9.13 -18.41 15.41
C PHE A 332 10.58 -18.40 14.91
N GLY A 333 11.50 -18.94 15.72
CA GLY A 333 12.93 -19.10 15.41
C GLY A 333 13.27 -20.25 14.46
N ASP A 334 12.35 -20.66 13.58
CA ASP A 334 12.62 -21.67 12.55
C ASP A 334 13.29 -21.04 11.33
N TRP A 335 14.30 -21.72 10.76
CA TRP A 335 15.02 -21.21 9.59
C TRP A 335 14.13 -21.02 8.36
N ARG A 336 13.08 -21.85 8.18
CA ARG A 336 12.12 -21.77 7.06
C ARG A 336 11.31 -20.48 7.13
N ILE A 337 10.86 -20.13 8.33
CA ILE A 337 10.11 -18.89 8.57
C ILE A 337 11.02 -17.68 8.37
N SER A 338 12.24 -17.75 8.91
CA SER A 338 13.24 -16.70 8.73
C SER A 338 13.58 -16.48 7.26
N THR A 339 13.73 -17.56 6.49
CA THR A 339 13.94 -17.52 5.04
C THR A 339 12.76 -16.87 4.32
N ALA A 340 11.53 -17.26 4.66
CA ALA A 340 10.33 -16.67 4.07
C ALA A 340 10.17 -15.17 4.43
N LEU A 341 10.54 -14.76 5.62
CA LEU A 341 10.54 -13.34 6.00
C LEU A 341 11.62 -12.55 5.26
N LEU A 342 12.80 -13.13 5.01
CA LEU A 342 13.85 -12.51 4.21
C LEU A 342 13.41 -12.30 2.76
N THR A 343 12.81 -13.30 2.13
CA THR A 343 12.24 -13.15 0.78
C THR A 343 11.11 -12.14 0.75
N GLY A 344 10.26 -12.13 1.78
CA GLY A 344 9.18 -11.16 1.96
C GLY A 344 9.65 -9.72 2.18
N PHE A 345 10.89 -9.50 2.57
CA PHE A 345 11.45 -8.16 2.64
C PHE A 345 11.59 -7.52 1.26
N MET A 346 11.81 -8.31 0.24
CA MET A 346 11.85 -7.84 -1.15
C MET A 346 10.45 -7.65 -1.73
N ALA A 347 9.60 -8.67 -1.57
CA ALA A 347 8.21 -8.68 -2.03
C ALA A 347 7.34 -9.42 -1.02
N LYS A 348 6.37 -8.73 -0.42
CA LYS A 348 5.55 -9.27 0.69
C LYS A 348 4.77 -10.53 0.30
N GLU A 349 4.33 -10.62 -0.94
CA GLU A 349 3.66 -11.79 -1.51
C GLU A 349 4.55 -13.03 -1.56
N SER A 350 5.87 -12.87 -1.67
CA SER A 350 6.82 -13.97 -1.70
C SER A 350 6.90 -14.74 -0.38
N VAL A 351 6.44 -14.16 0.73
CA VAL A 351 6.35 -14.88 2.02
C VAL A 351 5.49 -16.13 1.86
N VAL A 352 4.32 -15.99 1.24
CA VAL A 352 3.37 -17.11 1.09
C VAL A 352 3.92 -18.18 0.15
N SER A 353 4.47 -17.79 -0.99
CA SER A 353 5.05 -18.73 -1.95
C SER A 353 6.23 -19.47 -1.35
N THR A 354 7.14 -18.78 -0.66
CA THR A 354 8.28 -19.42 0.01
C THR A 354 7.84 -20.36 1.12
N LEU A 355 6.86 -19.95 1.96
CA LEU A 355 6.30 -20.86 2.97
C LEU A 355 5.64 -22.10 2.34
N SER A 356 4.91 -21.94 1.26
CA SER A 356 4.28 -23.05 0.55
C SER A 356 5.30 -24.03 -0.02
N VAL A 357 6.42 -23.53 -0.54
CA VAL A 357 7.52 -24.38 -1.04
C VAL A 357 8.24 -25.09 0.10
N LEU A 358 8.58 -24.38 1.19
CA LEU A 358 9.38 -24.94 2.28
C LEU A 358 8.59 -25.88 3.22
N PHE A 359 7.28 -25.68 3.34
CA PHE A 359 6.42 -26.52 4.20
C PHE A 359 5.59 -27.53 3.41
N GLY A 360 5.37 -27.34 2.13
CA GLY A 360 4.59 -28.22 1.24
C GLY A 360 3.11 -28.27 1.58
N THR A 361 2.74 -28.45 2.84
CA THR A 361 1.34 -28.54 3.31
C THR A 361 1.08 -27.64 4.52
N THR A 362 -0.19 -27.22 4.69
CA THR A 362 -0.64 -26.47 5.87
C THR A 362 -0.53 -27.28 7.18
N GLN A 363 -0.49 -28.60 7.10
CA GLN A 363 -0.29 -29.47 8.28
C GLN A 363 1.12 -29.33 8.84
N SER A 364 2.15 -29.35 7.97
CA SER A 364 3.54 -29.15 8.39
C SER A 364 3.76 -27.78 9.05
N LEU A 365 2.99 -26.78 8.66
CA LEU A 365 3.03 -25.45 9.30
C LEU A 365 2.47 -25.50 10.74
N ARG A 366 1.43 -26.30 10.98
CA ARG A 366 0.83 -26.49 12.32
C ARG A 366 1.72 -27.29 13.27
N ASP A 367 2.53 -28.19 12.73
CA ASP A 367 3.43 -29.03 13.54
C ASP A 367 4.61 -28.21 14.12
N ILE A 368 5.00 -27.15 13.42
CA ILE A 368 6.15 -26.30 13.79
C ILE A 368 5.71 -25.07 14.59
N LEU A 369 4.58 -24.47 14.23
CA LEU A 369 4.07 -23.27 14.88
C LEU A 369 2.95 -23.59 15.85
N THR A 370 3.09 -23.11 17.08
CA THR A 370 1.97 -23.07 18.02
C THR A 370 0.97 -21.96 17.62
N PRO A 371 -0.30 -22.04 18.01
CA PRO A 371 -1.27 -20.96 17.74
C PRO A 371 -0.80 -19.58 18.22
N LEU A 372 -0.08 -19.55 19.35
CA LEU A 372 0.46 -18.30 19.91
C LEU A 372 1.58 -17.74 19.03
N SER A 373 2.51 -18.57 18.58
CA SER A 373 3.59 -18.15 17.68
C SER A 373 3.06 -17.78 16.29
N ALA A 374 1.98 -18.42 15.82
CA ALA A 374 1.29 -18.01 14.60
C ALA A 374 0.66 -16.62 14.71
N VAL A 375 0.04 -16.28 15.85
CA VAL A 375 -0.48 -14.92 16.11
C VAL A 375 0.67 -13.92 16.21
N SER A 376 1.76 -14.25 16.89
CA SER A 376 2.96 -13.41 16.97
C SER A 376 3.52 -13.12 15.58
N LEU A 377 3.63 -14.12 14.73
CA LEU A 377 4.09 -13.97 13.35
C LEU A 377 3.12 -13.13 12.50
N LEU A 378 1.80 -13.29 12.67
CA LEU A 378 0.80 -12.46 12.02
C LEU A 378 0.93 -10.98 12.41
N VAL A 379 1.12 -10.70 13.69
CA VAL A 379 1.35 -9.33 14.19
C VAL A 379 2.68 -8.79 13.65
N PHE A 380 3.72 -9.61 13.62
CA PHE A 380 5.00 -9.23 13.01
C PHE A 380 4.83 -8.87 11.53
N CYS A 381 4.15 -9.72 10.74
CA CYS A 381 3.86 -9.44 9.33
C CYS A 381 2.95 -8.23 9.12
N LEU A 382 2.12 -7.91 10.11
CA LEU A 382 1.29 -6.69 10.08
C LEU A 382 2.15 -5.43 10.20
N LEU A 383 3.15 -5.44 11.07
CA LEU A 383 4.03 -4.29 11.31
C LEU A 383 5.18 -4.22 10.29
N TYR A 384 5.59 -5.35 9.80
CA TYR A 384 6.62 -5.54 8.78
C TYR A 384 6.14 -5.13 7.38
#